data_015e8ec0b1e1e9b387f3b7b697cb54d7
#
_entry.id   015e8ec0b1e1e9b387f3b7b697cb54d7
#
_cell.length_a   1.000
_cell.length_b   1.000
_cell.length_c   1.000
_cell.angle_alpha   90.00
_cell.angle_beta   90.00
_cell.angle_gamma   90.00
#
_symmetry.space_group_name_H-M   'P 1'
#
loop_
_entity.id
_entity.type
_entity.pdbx_description
1 polymer ?
#
loop_
_entity_poly.entity_id
_entity_poly.type
_entity_poly.pdbx_seq_one_letter_code
_entity_poly.pdbx_strand_id
1 'polypeptide(L)'
;KPDYMNNRNELRKITDTLDVMVADPNVSVRQIKIHGWASPESPYDHNKMLAENRAKSLTEYVKQQYKLPAEVFAPAEATPENWIGLRKAVEEMDEAILPHRQQILDIIDDTSLQPDPKEWKIKKQYPAEYKYLLQNVYPGLRRSDYEISFNFRDFTLEQAKEIYKKKPYQLSLREMWDVAQTLEPNSPDYNRMMQTAVNIYPDDPQALVNLANVAIRQKDLLKDQKNLPLRSQLPVSLQLTMQMRL
;
A
#
# COMPACT_ATOMS: atom_id res chain seq x y z
N LYS A 1 1.87 -25.66 0.44
CA LYS A 1 3.23 -26.25 0.54
C LYS A 1 4.21 -25.26 -0.08
N PRO A 2 5.33 -24.91 0.59
CA PRO A 2 6.30 -23.92 0.07
C PRO A 2 6.86 -24.28 -1.30
N ASP A 3 7.02 -25.57 -1.57
CA ASP A 3 7.65 -26.06 -2.81
C ASP A 3 6.65 -26.29 -3.96
N TYR A 4 5.37 -25.92 -3.79
CA TYR A 4 4.37 -26.06 -4.84
C TYR A 4 4.37 -24.84 -5.76
N MET A 5 4.53 -25.06 -7.07
CA MET A 5 4.58 -23.99 -8.10
C MET A 5 5.56 -22.87 -7.73
N ASN A 6 5.11 -21.61 -7.73
CA ASN A 6 5.92 -20.41 -7.43
C ASN A 6 5.82 -19.96 -5.96
N ASN A 7 5.22 -20.76 -5.06
CA ASN A 7 4.96 -20.38 -3.68
C ASN A 7 6.21 -19.93 -2.93
N ARG A 8 7.37 -20.53 -3.21
CA ARG A 8 8.63 -20.14 -2.56
C ARG A 8 9.00 -18.68 -2.85
N ASN A 9 8.81 -18.22 -4.08
CA ASN A 9 9.09 -16.82 -4.45
C ASN A 9 8.05 -15.87 -3.85
N GLU A 10 6.78 -16.30 -3.81
CA GLU A 10 5.73 -15.49 -3.18
C GLU A 10 5.91 -15.39 -1.66
N LEU A 11 6.32 -16.48 -0.99
CA LEU A 11 6.65 -16.45 0.43
C LEU A 11 7.85 -15.55 0.74
N ARG A 12 8.85 -15.49 -0.15
CA ARG A 12 9.99 -14.58 0.01
C ARG A 12 9.56 -13.12 0.10
N LYS A 13 8.54 -12.70 -0.61
CA LYS A 13 8.09 -11.29 -0.57
C LYS A 13 7.72 -10.86 0.86
N ILE A 14 6.99 -11.69 1.61
CA ILE A 14 6.65 -11.38 2.99
C ILE A 14 7.85 -11.57 3.92
N THR A 15 8.66 -12.61 3.73
CA THR A 15 9.83 -12.84 4.59
C THR A 15 10.88 -11.77 4.39
N ASP A 16 11.22 -11.39 3.17
CA ASP A 16 12.20 -10.32 2.90
C ASP A 16 11.75 -8.98 3.54
N THR A 17 10.45 -8.69 3.50
CA THR A 17 9.88 -7.51 4.17
C THR A 17 10.03 -7.60 5.68
N LEU A 18 9.65 -8.72 6.28
CA LEU A 18 9.73 -8.92 7.74
C LEU A 18 11.17 -8.99 8.23
N ASP A 19 12.09 -9.60 7.46
CA ASP A 19 13.51 -9.68 7.81
C ASP A 19 14.12 -8.28 7.97
N VAL A 20 13.80 -7.36 7.06
CA VAL A 20 14.24 -5.96 7.15
C VAL A 20 13.63 -5.26 8.37
N MET A 21 12.34 -5.47 8.63
CA MET A 21 11.63 -4.85 9.76
C MET A 21 12.12 -5.36 11.11
N VAL A 22 12.28 -6.67 11.26
CA VAL A 22 12.72 -7.30 12.52
C VAL A 22 14.19 -7.02 12.81
N ALA A 23 15.02 -6.85 11.78
CA ALA A 23 16.43 -6.50 11.93
C ALA A 23 16.67 -5.04 12.32
N ASP A 24 15.70 -4.14 12.10
CA ASP A 24 15.85 -2.72 12.47
C ASP A 24 15.35 -2.51 13.92
N PRO A 25 16.25 -2.16 14.87
CA PRO A 25 15.89 -1.96 16.28
C PRO A 25 14.97 -0.76 16.52
N ASN A 26 14.78 0.06 15.49
CA ASN A 26 13.86 1.21 15.55
C ASN A 26 12.43 0.87 15.11
N VAL A 27 12.22 -0.34 14.56
CA VAL A 27 10.93 -0.79 14.04
C VAL A 27 10.22 -1.68 15.06
N SER A 28 8.96 -1.42 15.28
CA SER A 28 8.05 -2.29 16.04
C SER A 28 6.88 -2.69 15.16
N VAL A 29 6.77 -3.99 14.86
CA VAL A 29 5.61 -4.52 14.12
C VAL A 29 4.37 -4.42 15.00
N ARG A 30 3.36 -3.71 14.51
CA ARG A 30 2.11 -3.45 15.22
C ARG A 30 1.03 -4.47 14.90
N GLN A 31 0.88 -4.77 13.63
CA GLN A 31 -0.15 -5.70 13.18
C GLN A 31 0.25 -6.36 11.86
N ILE A 32 -0.06 -7.63 11.75
CA ILE A 32 0.00 -8.41 10.51
C ILE A 32 -1.42 -8.90 10.22
N LYS A 33 -2.00 -8.44 9.12
CA LYS A 33 -3.28 -8.92 8.60
C LYS A 33 -3.00 -9.83 7.41
N ILE A 34 -3.69 -10.94 7.35
CA ILE A 34 -3.59 -11.91 6.26
C ILE A 34 -4.99 -12.22 5.75
N HIS A 35 -5.17 -12.10 4.45
CA HIS A 35 -6.42 -12.34 3.77
C HIS A 35 -6.26 -13.43 2.71
N GLY A 36 -7.06 -14.49 2.79
CA GLY A 36 -7.07 -15.58 1.83
C GLY A 36 -8.17 -15.40 0.79
N TRP A 37 -7.86 -15.68 -0.46
CA TRP A 37 -8.78 -15.58 -1.58
C TRP A 37 -8.93 -16.92 -2.28
N ALA A 38 -10.17 -17.29 -2.68
CA ALA A 38 -10.39 -18.35 -3.63
C ALA A 38 -11.05 -17.80 -4.90
N SER A 39 -11.03 -18.59 -5.95
CA SER A 39 -11.65 -18.29 -7.23
C SER A 39 -13.03 -18.96 -7.34
N PRO A 40 -13.96 -18.39 -8.12
CA PRO A 40 -15.34 -18.85 -8.18
C PRO A 40 -15.56 -20.06 -9.11
N GLU A 41 -14.72 -21.11 -9.02
CA GLU A 41 -14.79 -22.29 -9.89
C GLU A 41 -15.34 -23.55 -9.23
N SER A 42 -15.73 -23.46 -7.97
CA SER A 42 -16.23 -24.58 -7.17
C SER A 42 -17.37 -24.08 -6.29
N PRO A 43 -18.15 -24.98 -5.67
CA PRO A 43 -19.20 -24.57 -4.75
C PRO A 43 -18.70 -23.60 -3.66
N TYR A 44 -19.50 -22.62 -3.33
CA TYR A 44 -19.15 -21.53 -2.39
C TYR A 44 -18.55 -22.03 -1.07
N ASP A 45 -19.15 -23.06 -0.45
CA ASP A 45 -18.66 -23.62 0.82
C ASP A 45 -17.26 -24.24 0.68
N HIS A 46 -16.98 -24.89 -0.46
CA HIS A 46 -15.65 -25.41 -0.74
C HIS A 46 -14.63 -24.27 -0.93
N ASN A 47 -14.98 -23.24 -1.66
CA ASN A 47 -14.16 -22.05 -1.86
C ASN A 47 -13.90 -21.31 -0.54
N LYS A 48 -14.90 -21.24 0.35
CA LYS A 48 -14.77 -20.69 1.71
C LYS A 48 -13.70 -21.44 2.49
N MET A 49 -13.79 -22.76 2.55
CA MET A 49 -12.78 -23.59 3.22
C MET A 49 -11.38 -23.38 2.62
N LEU A 50 -11.26 -23.28 1.30
CA LEU A 50 -9.97 -23.04 0.64
C LEU A 50 -9.40 -21.67 0.96
N ALA A 51 -10.19 -20.62 0.97
CA ALA A 51 -9.77 -19.26 1.30
C ALA A 51 -9.32 -19.16 2.76
N GLU A 52 -10.11 -19.70 3.70
CA GLU A 52 -9.77 -19.77 5.13
C GLU A 52 -8.47 -20.54 5.37
N ASN A 53 -8.30 -21.70 4.73
CA ASN A 53 -7.09 -22.50 4.85
C ASN A 53 -5.85 -21.80 4.27
N ARG A 54 -5.99 -21.01 3.21
CA ARG A 54 -4.88 -20.21 2.66
C ARG A 54 -4.44 -19.15 3.66
N ALA A 55 -5.39 -18.38 4.20
CA ALA A 55 -5.09 -17.35 5.20
C ALA A 55 -4.42 -17.97 6.44
N LYS A 56 -5.02 -19.03 6.99
CA LYS A 56 -4.49 -19.76 8.15
C LYS A 56 -3.09 -20.31 7.90
N SER A 57 -2.87 -20.96 6.75
CA SER A 57 -1.57 -21.55 6.43
C SER A 57 -0.46 -20.51 6.32
N LEU A 58 -0.73 -19.33 5.74
CA LEU A 58 0.23 -18.24 5.67
C LEU A 58 0.48 -17.64 7.06
N THR A 59 -0.57 -17.46 7.87
CA THR A 59 -0.44 -16.97 9.25
C THR A 59 0.45 -17.89 10.08
N GLU A 60 0.20 -19.19 10.03
CA GLU A 60 1.01 -20.18 10.79
C GLU A 60 2.46 -20.23 10.26
N TYR A 61 2.66 -20.11 8.96
CA TYR A 61 4.00 -20.04 8.39
C TYR A 61 4.78 -18.84 8.94
N VAL A 62 4.18 -17.64 8.95
CA VAL A 62 4.83 -16.42 9.46
C VAL A 62 5.09 -16.53 10.97
N LYS A 63 4.13 -17.06 11.75
CA LYS A 63 4.31 -17.31 13.18
C LYS A 63 5.47 -18.25 13.50
N GLN A 64 5.67 -19.28 12.69
CA GLN A 64 6.76 -20.24 12.86
C GLN A 64 8.13 -19.66 12.51
N GLN A 65 8.19 -18.79 11.50
CA GLN A 65 9.44 -18.14 11.05
C GLN A 65 9.88 -17.02 11.99
N TYR A 66 8.92 -16.25 12.50
CA TYR A 66 9.18 -15.06 13.31
C TYR A 66 8.59 -15.22 14.71
N LYS A 67 9.42 -15.03 15.73
CA LYS A 67 8.99 -15.06 17.14
C LYS A 67 8.31 -13.74 17.53
N LEU A 68 7.32 -13.33 16.75
CA LEU A 68 6.52 -12.15 17.05
C LEU A 68 5.44 -12.47 18.08
N PRO A 69 5.06 -11.51 18.93
CA PRO A 69 3.95 -11.67 19.87
C PRO A 69 2.66 -12.07 19.16
N ALA A 70 1.84 -12.90 19.78
CA ALA A 70 0.61 -13.42 19.16
C ALA A 70 -0.39 -12.30 18.82
N GLU A 71 -0.41 -11.25 19.62
CA GLU A 71 -1.28 -10.09 19.50
C GLU A 71 -1.03 -9.23 18.26
N VAL A 72 0.15 -9.36 17.61
CA VAL A 72 0.40 -8.64 16.34
C VAL A 72 -0.35 -9.28 15.17
N PHE A 73 -0.81 -10.51 15.31
CA PHE A 73 -1.56 -11.19 14.26
C PHE A 73 -3.06 -10.90 14.40
N ALA A 74 -3.60 -10.12 13.46
CA ALA A 74 -5.05 -9.96 13.36
C ALA A 74 -5.72 -11.31 13.05
N PRO A 75 -7.01 -11.48 13.37
CA PRO A 75 -7.79 -12.62 12.88
C PRO A 75 -7.65 -12.75 11.37
N ALA A 76 -7.39 -13.98 10.90
CA ALA A 76 -7.26 -14.23 9.47
C ALA A 76 -8.61 -14.01 8.77
N GLU A 77 -8.60 -13.26 7.69
CA GLU A 77 -9.76 -12.98 6.87
C GLU A 77 -9.77 -13.86 5.61
N ALA A 78 -10.95 -14.09 5.06
CA ALA A 78 -11.08 -14.88 3.85
C ALA A 78 -12.24 -14.41 2.98
N THR A 79 -12.01 -14.37 1.66
CA THR A 79 -13.07 -14.18 0.66
C THR A 79 -13.23 -15.48 -0.12
N PRO A 80 -14.36 -16.15 0.00
CA PRO A 80 -14.63 -17.43 -0.65
C PRO A 80 -14.52 -17.37 -2.16
N GLU A 81 -14.90 -16.24 -2.76
CA GLU A 81 -14.91 -16.07 -4.21
C GLU A 81 -14.50 -14.65 -4.59
N ASN A 82 -13.38 -14.54 -5.29
CA ASN A 82 -12.81 -13.26 -5.70
C ASN A 82 -13.49 -12.69 -6.95
N TRP A 83 -14.78 -12.39 -6.83
CA TRP A 83 -15.56 -11.77 -7.90
C TRP A 83 -15.05 -10.38 -8.28
N ILE A 84 -14.55 -9.62 -7.30
CA ILE A 84 -13.97 -8.30 -7.55
C ILE A 84 -12.73 -8.42 -8.43
N GLY A 85 -11.85 -9.36 -8.14
CA GLY A 85 -10.67 -9.63 -8.96
C GLY A 85 -11.03 -10.17 -10.34
N LEU A 86 -12.04 -11.04 -10.43
CA LEU A 86 -12.53 -11.55 -11.71
C LEU A 86 -13.11 -10.42 -12.56
N ARG A 87 -13.97 -9.57 -11.98
CA ARG A 87 -14.55 -8.40 -12.64
C ARG A 87 -13.48 -7.51 -13.25
N LYS A 88 -12.48 -7.14 -12.44
CA LYS A 88 -11.36 -6.31 -12.89
C LYS A 88 -10.60 -6.95 -14.04
N ALA A 89 -10.26 -8.23 -13.94
CA ALA A 89 -9.55 -8.95 -14.97
C ALA A 89 -10.35 -9.03 -16.29
N VAL A 90 -11.68 -9.28 -16.21
CA VAL A 90 -12.55 -9.28 -17.37
C VAL A 90 -12.67 -7.89 -18.00
N GLU A 91 -12.80 -6.85 -17.21
CA GLU A 91 -12.90 -5.45 -17.68
C GLU A 91 -11.65 -4.99 -18.46
N GLU A 92 -10.47 -5.44 -18.04
CA GLU A 92 -9.18 -5.13 -18.66
C GLU A 92 -8.87 -5.99 -19.91
N MET A 93 -9.69 -7.02 -20.22
CA MET A 93 -9.45 -7.89 -21.37
C MET A 93 -9.87 -7.27 -22.69
N ASP A 94 -9.12 -7.60 -23.74
CA ASP A 94 -9.48 -7.27 -25.11
C ASP A 94 -10.71 -8.11 -25.57
N GLU A 95 -11.64 -7.47 -26.30
CA GLU A 95 -12.80 -8.13 -26.87
C GLU A 95 -12.44 -9.19 -27.91
N ALA A 96 -11.26 -9.11 -28.52
CA ALA A 96 -10.76 -10.16 -29.39
C ALA A 96 -10.47 -11.47 -28.62
N ILE A 97 -10.15 -11.38 -27.34
CA ILE A 97 -9.92 -12.54 -26.45
C ILE A 97 -11.20 -12.97 -25.78
N LEU A 98 -12.05 -12.03 -25.38
CA LEU A 98 -13.30 -12.27 -24.67
C LEU A 98 -14.47 -11.58 -25.40
N PRO A 99 -15.00 -12.18 -26.51
CA PRO A 99 -16.01 -11.54 -27.35
C PRO A 99 -17.29 -11.14 -26.62
N HIS A 100 -17.67 -11.87 -25.58
CA HIS A 100 -18.85 -11.59 -24.75
C HIS A 100 -18.47 -10.93 -23.42
N ARG A 101 -17.41 -10.10 -23.42
CA ARG A 101 -16.90 -9.42 -22.21
C ARG A 101 -17.99 -8.69 -21.44
N GLN A 102 -18.78 -7.86 -22.12
CA GLN A 102 -19.84 -7.08 -21.47
C GLN A 102 -20.91 -7.96 -20.85
N GLN A 103 -21.37 -8.99 -21.55
CA GLN A 103 -22.38 -9.90 -21.05
C GLN A 103 -21.89 -10.69 -19.82
N ILE A 104 -20.59 -11.02 -19.77
CA ILE A 104 -19.97 -11.65 -18.60
C ILE A 104 -19.90 -10.67 -17.44
N LEU A 105 -19.55 -9.41 -17.69
CA LEU A 105 -19.58 -8.33 -16.67
C LEU A 105 -21.01 -8.14 -16.13
N ASP A 106 -22.03 -8.13 -16.98
CA ASP A 106 -23.43 -8.01 -16.57
C ASP A 106 -23.85 -9.15 -15.63
N ILE A 107 -23.35 -10.37 -15.87
CA ILE A 107 -23.61 -11.51 -14.97
C ILE A 107 -22.85 -11.35 -13.64
N ILE A 108 -21.61 -10.91 -13.68
CA ILE A 108 -20.79 -10.68 -12.48
C ILE A 108 -21.41 -9.58 -11.60
N ASP A 109 -21.90 -8.51 -12.22
CA ASP A 109 -22.49 -7.35 -11.54
C ASP A 109 -23.96 -7.57 -11.14
N ASP A 110 -24.61 -8.67 -11.59
CA ASP A 110 -25.99 -8.99 -11.22
C ASP A 110 -26.10 -9.36 -9.72
N THR A 111 -26.55 -8.40 -8.92
CA THR A 111 -26.71 -8.56 -7.46
C THR A 111 -27.88 -9.47 -7.07
N SER A 112 -28.76 -9.83 -8.01
CA SER A 112 -29.87 -10.76 -7.78
C SER A 112 -29.42 -12.22 -7.76
N LEU A 113 -28.26 -12.51 -8.35
CA LEU A 113 -27.71 -13.86 -8.40
C LEU A 113 -26.78 -14.14 -7.22
N GLN A 114 -26.94 -15.32 -6.65
CA GLN A 114 -25.97 -15.87 -5.70
C GLN A 114 -24.67 -16.28 -6.43
N PRO A 115 -23.55 -16.46 -5.72
CA PRO A 115 -22.27 -16.80 -6.32
C PRO A 115 -22.28 -18.01 -7.26
N ASP A 116 -22.68 -19.18 -6.78
CA ASP A 116 -22.72 -20.42 -7.60
C ASP A 116 -23.60 -20.28 -8.86
N PRO A 117 -24.83 -19.71 -8.81
CA PRO A 117 -25.61 -19.36 -10.00
C PRO A 117 -24.91 -18.46 -11.00
N LYS A 118 -24.10 -17.47 -10.55
CA LYS A 118 -23.32 -16.63 -11.47
C LYS A 118 -22.31 -17.44 -12.26
N GLU A 119 -21.51 -18.24 -11.56
CA GLU A 119 -20.50 -19.11 -12.18
C GLU A 119 -21.14 -20.05 -13.19
N TRP A 120 -22.22 -20.75 -12.77
CA TRP A 120 -22.94 -21.65 -13.63
C TRP A 120 -23.51 -20.97 -14.89
N LYS A 121 -24.02 -19.73 -14.77
CA LYS A 121 -24.58 -18.97 -15.89
C LYS A 121 -23.48 -18.61 -16.90
N ILE A 122 -22.29 -18.14 -16.43
CA ILE A 122 -21.14 -17.87 -17.30
C ILE A 122 -20.70 -19.16 -18.00
N LYS A 123 -20.54 -20.26 -17.27
CA LYS A 123 -20.10 -21.55 -17.79
C LYS A 123 -21.04 -22.10 -18.84
N LYS A 124 -22.36 -21.94 -18.65
CA LYS A 124 -23.39 -22.47 -19.57
C LYS A 124 -23.55 -21.59 -20.81
N GLN A 125 -23.56 -20.28 -20.67
CA GLN A 125 -23.82 -19.34 -21.76
C GLN A 125 -22.58 -19.03 -22.59
N TYR A 126 -21.39 -19.01 -21.95
CA TYR A 126 -20.12 -18.63 -22.56
C TYR A 126 -19.02 -19.66 -22.29
N PRO A 127 -19.17 -20.92 -22.73
CA PRO A 127 -18.29 -22.02 -22.34
C PRO A 127 -16.85 -21.87 -22.82
N ALA A 128 -16.64 -21.22 -23.97
CA ALA A 128 -15.29 -20.97 -24.48
C ALA A 128 -14.55 -19.94 -23.63
N GLU A 129 -15.23 -18.83 -23.34
CA GLU A 129 -14.71 -17.75 -22.47
C GLU A 129 -14.52 -18.24 -21.04
N TYR A 130 -15.46 -19.02 -20.50
CA TYR A 130 -15.31 -19.63 -19.18
C TYR A 130 -14.07 -20.53 -19.11
N LYS A 131 -13.82 -21.35 -20.13
CA LYS A 131 -12.61 -22.17 -20.21
C LYS A 131 -11.34 -21.32 -20.24
N TYR A 132 -11.36 -20.23 -21.00
CA TYR A 132 -10.24 -19.29 -21.04
C TYR A 132 -9.98 -18.66 -19.66
N LEU A 133 -11.05 -18.14 -19.01
CA LEU A 133 -10.98 -17.55 -17.67
C LEU A 133 -10.45 -18.56 -16.65
N LEU A 134 -10.93 -19.81 -16.70
CA LEU A 134 -10.50 -20.88 -15.79
C LEU A 134 -8.99 -21.17 -15.90
N GLN A 135 -8.44 -21.10 -17.12
CA GLN A 135 -7.03 -21.42 -17.37
C GLN A 135 -6.08 -20.23 -17.15
N ASN A 136 -6.53 -19.01 -17.47
CA ASN A 136 -5.63 -17.84 -17.54
C ASN A 136 -5.87 -16.81 -16.43
N VAL A 137 -7.08 -16.74 -15.86
CA VAL A 137 -7.45 -15.72 -14.87
C VAL A 137 -7.60 -16.32 -13.48
N TYR A 138 -8.37 -17.37 -13.34
CA TYR A 138 -8.70 -17.98 -12.04
C TYR A 138 -7.46 -18.38 -11.21
N PRO A 139 -6.35 -18.87 -11.80
CA PRO A 139 -5.15 -19.13 -11.01
C PRO A 139 -4.61 -17.90 -10.27
N GLY A 140 -4.70 -16.71 -10.89
CA GLY A 140 -4.28 -15.45 -10.27
C GLY A 140 -5.23 -14.92 -9.19
N LEU A 141 -6.49 -15.39 -9.18
CA LEU A 141 -7.47 -15.03 -8.15
C LEU A 141 -7.26 -15.79 -6.84
N ARG A 142 -6.57 -16.93 -6.90
CA ARG A 142 -6.26 -17.81 -5.76
C ARG A 142 -4.98 -17.34 -5.08
N ARG A 143 -5.09 -16.47 -4.11
CA ARG A 143 -3.93 -15.88 -3.45
C ARG A 143 -4.13 -15.66 -1.96
N SER A 144 -3.09 -15.27 -1.28
CA SER A 144 -3.17 -14.65 0.03
C SER A 144 -2.50 -13.29 -0.04
N ASP A 145 -3.21 -12.27 0.40
CA ASP A 145 -2.67 -10.93 0.56
C ASP A 145 -2.25 -10.72 2.02
N TYR A 146 -1.31 -9.83 2.26
CA TYR A 146 -0.90 -9.45 3.60
C TYR A 146 -0.68 -7.95 3.70
N GLU A 147 -0.94 -7.42 4.88
CA GLU A 147 -0.67 -6.04 5.27
C GLU A 147 0.13 -6.06 6.56
N ILE A 148 1.23 -5.34 6.62
CA ILE A 148 2.07 -5.20 7.80
C ILE A 148 2.05 -3.75 8.23
N SER A 149 1.48 -3.50 9.40
CA SER A 149 1.53 -2.18 10.04
C SER A 149 2.67 -2.17 11.06
N PHE A 150 3.45 -1.12 11.06
CA PHE A 150 4.58 -0.96 11.97
C PHE A 150 4.70 0.50 12.42
N ASN A 151 5.43 0.71 13.51
CA ASN A 151 5.81 2.05 13.97
C ASN A 151 7.33 2.11 14.11
N PHE A 152 7.87 3.29 13.91
CA PHE A 152 9.18 3.64 14.45
C PHE A 152 9.03 4.02 15.91
N ARG A 153 10.04 3.70 16.75
CA ARG A 153 10.09 4.18 18.13
C ARG A 153 10.34 5.68 18.15
N ASP A 154 9.97 6.32 19.23
CA ASP A 154 10.34 7.72 19.47
C ASP A 154 11.84 7.87 19.66
N PHE A 155 12.38 8.97 19.13
CA PHE A 155 13.79 9.30 19.23
C PHE A 155 14.00 10.50 20.16
N THR A 156 15.07 10.46 20.98
CA THR A 156 15.56 11.67 21.63
C THR A 156 16.09 12.63 20.57
N LEU A 157 16.20 13.92 20.89
CA LEU A 157 16.71 14.94 19.97
C LEU A 157 18.06 14.56 19.36
N GLU A 158 18.99 14.04 20.18
CA GLU A 158 20.32 13.64 19.69
C GLU A 158 20.24 12.43 18.76
N GLN A 159 19.38 11.46 19.07
CA GLN A 159 19.13 10.33 18.17
C GLN A 159 18.47 10.79 16.87
N ALA A 160 17.49 11.70 16.94
CA ALA A 160 16.81 12.24 15.77
C ALA A 160 17.79 12.96 14.83
N LYS A 161 18.77 13.70 15.33
CA LYS A 161 19.84 14.31 14.53
C LYS A 161 20.66 13.27 13.75
N GLU A 162 20.98 12.14 14.38
CA GLU A 162 21.74 11.07 13.71
C GLU A 162 20.87 10.27 12.73
N ILE A 163 19.62 9.99 13.09
CA ILE A 163 18.66 9.33 12.22
C ILE A 163 18.36 10.19 10.98
N TYR A 164 18.22 11.50 11.13
CA TYR A 164 18.03 12.43 10.01
C TYR A 164 19.09 12.26 8.92
N LYS A 165 20.36 12.10 9.31
CA LYS A 165 21.47 11.94 8.36
C LYS A 165 21.43 10.63 7.58
N LYS A 166 20.87 9.56 8.15
CA LYS A 166 20.96 8.19 7.62
C LYS A 166 19.63 7.66 7.09
N LYS A 167 18.56 7.89 7.86
CA LYS A 167 17.22 7.31 7.63
C LYS A 167 16.11 8.32 7.98
N PRO A 168 16.05 9.50 7.33
CA PRO A 168 15.12 10.57 7.72
C PRO A 168 13.65 10.14 7.69
N TYR A 169 13.30 9.12 6.90
CA TYR A 169 11.95 8.57 6.81
C TYR A 169 11.49 7.85 8.09
N GLN A 170 12.38 7.60 9.06
CA GLN A 170 12.05 7.03 10.37
C GLN A 170 11.61 8.10 11.38
N LEU A 171 11.87 9.38 11.11
CA LEU A 171 11.48 10.48 11.99
C LEU A 171 10.03 10.89 11.74
N SER A 172 9.30 11.11 12.83
CA SER A 172 8.03 11.82 12.78
C SER A 172 8.23 13.28 12.37
N LEU A 173 7.17 13.91 11.86
CA LEU A 173 7.22 15.34 11.52
C LEU A 173 7.60 16.21 12.72
N ARG A 174 7.14 15.84 13.93
CA ARG A 174 7.49 16.51 15.17
C ARG A 174 9.00 16.44 15.47
N GLU A 175 9.58 15.25 15.38
CA GLU A 175 11.02 15.06 15.61
C GLU A 175 11.86 15.80 14.58
N MET A 176 11.43 15.83 13.30
CA MET A 176 12.06 16.67 12.28
C MET A 176 12.01 18.15 12.65
N TRP A 177 10.86 18.61 13.17
CA TRP A 177 10.72 19.98 13.64
C TRP A 177 11.63 20.27 14.84
N ASP A 178 11.68 19.38 15.82
CA ASP A 178 12.54 19.53 17.00
C ASP A 178 14.02 19.61 16.60
N VAL A 179 14.47 18.79 15.64
CA VAL A 179 15.84 18.90 15.06
C VAL A 179 16.02 20.24 14.34
N ALA A 180 15.04 20.67 13.53
CA ALA A 180 15.10 21.93 12.81
C ALA A 180 15.26 23.15 13.75
N GLN A 181 14.63 23.11 14.93
CA GLN A 181 14.77 24.19 15.94
C GLN A 181 16.20 24.33 16.50
N THR A 182 17.06 23.32 16.32
CA THR A 182 18.48 23.39 16.69
C THR A 182 19.37 23.97 15.61
N LEU A 183 18.82 24.16 14.40
CA LEU A 183 19.54 24.76 13.27
C LEU A 183 19.27 26.25 13.20
N GLU A 184 20.20 26.99 12.62
CA GLU A 184 19.98 28.40 12.38
C GLU A 184 18.84 28.62 11.37
N PRO A 185 17.83 29.43 11.71
CA PRO A 185 16.71 29.69 10.82
C PRO A 185 17.17 30.20 9.45
N ASN A 186 16.59 29.63 8.37
CA ASN A 186 16.93 29.89 6.96
C ASN A 186 18.36 29.45 6.54
N SER A 187 19.11 28.77 7.38
CA SER A 187 20.34 28.11 6.92
C SER A 187 20.02 27.05 5.83
N PRO A 188 21.01 26.71 5.01
CA PRO A 188 20.84 25.65 4.01
C PRO A 188 20.37 24.33 4.62
N ASP A 189 20.83 23.99 5.83
CA ASP A 189 20.45 22.75 6.50
C ASP A 189 19.01 22.79 7.04
N TYR A 190 18.59 23.93 7.62
CA TYR A 190 17.20 24.17 8.01
C TYR A 190 16.26 24.02 6.81
N ASN A 191 16.58 24.67 5.69
CA ASN A 191 15.77 24.64 4.49
C ASN A 191 15.69 23.22 3.89
N ARG A 192 16.80 22.48 3.91
CA ARG A 192 16.86 21.08 3.48
C ARG A 192 15.99 20.19 4.36
N MET A 193 15.98 20.43 5.68
CA MET A 193 15.12 19.70 6.62
C MET A 193 13.65 19.91 6.30
N MET A 194 13.20 21.14 6.06
CA MET A 194 11.82 21.45 5.71
C MET A 194 11.42 20.80 4.38
N GLN A 195 12.30 20.79 3.38
CA GLN A 195 12.04 20.11 2.13
C GLN A 195 11.95 18.59 2.31
N THR A 196 12.82 18.01 3.13
CA THR A 196 12.80 16.58 3.45
C THR A 196 11.49 16.19 4.14
N ALA A 197 11.00 17.03 5.06
CA ALA A 197 9.74 16.82 5.76
C ALA A 197 8.56 16.73 4.77
N VAL A 198 8.49 17.65 3.79
CA VAL A 198 7.43 17.59 2.75
C VAL A 198 7.58 16.37 1.84
N ASN A 199 8.80 15.96 1.50
CA ASN A 199 9.01 14.78 0.67
C ASN A 199 8.55 13.49 1.36
N ILE A 200 8.64 13.42 2.69
CA ILE A 200 8.21 12.24 3.48
C ILE A 200 6.72 12.34 3.84
N TYR A 201 6.23 13.55 4.13
CA TYR A 201 4.85 13.84 4.53
C TYR A 201 4.17 14.81 3.55
N PRO A 202 3.97 14.43 2.28
CA PRO A 202 3.52 15.35 1.23
C PRO A 202 2.10 15.90 1.44
N ASP A 203 1.26 15.14 2.15
CA ASP A 203 -0.14 15.50 2.41
C ASP A 203 -0.35 16.13 3.79
N ASP A 204 0.73 16.30 4.59
CA ASP A 204 0.61 16.88 5.92
C ASP A 204 0.59 18.42 5.85
N PRO A 205 -0.49 19.08 6.30
CA PRO A 205 -0.62 20.54 6.23
C PRO A 205 0.49 21.29 6.96
N GLN A 206 1.00 20.74 8.08
CA GLN A 206 2.06 21.38 8.86
C GLN A 206 3.39 21.35 8.12
N ALA A 207 3.71 20.23 7.43
CA ALA A 207 4.90 20.14 6.60
C ALA A 207 4.85 21.16 5.45
N LEU A 208 3.71 21.28 4.78
CA LEU A 208 3.49 22.24 3.70
C LEU A 208 3.61 23.70 4.19
N VAL A 209 2.99 24.03 5.32
CA VAL A 209 3.08 25.38 5.93
C VAL A 209 4.53 25.72 6.31
N ASN A 210 5.26 24.78 6.91
CA ASN A 210 6.64 24.99 7.30
C ASN A 210 7.54 25.27 6.07
N LEU A 211 7.35 24.53 4.97
CA LEU A 211 8.08 24.78 3.73
C LEU A 211 7.68 26.12 3.08
N ALA A 212 6.41 26.47 3.11
CA ALA A 212 5.93 27.77 2.61
C ALA A 212 6.57 28.94 3.40
N ASN A 213 6.69 28.81 4.71
CA ASN A 213 7.38 29.80 5.55
C ASN A 213 8.86 29.96 5.17
N VAL A 214 9.55 28.85 4.85
CA VAL A 214 10.93 28.90 4.32
C VAL A 214 10.98 29.70 3.02
N ALA A 215 10.08 29.40 2.07
CA ALA A 215 10.04 30.08 0.78
C ALA A 215 9.75 31.58 0.90
N ILE A 216 8.85 31.97 1.82
CA ILE A 216 8.54 33.38 2.11
C ILE A 216 9.78 34.10 2.66
N ARG A 217 10.43 33.51 3.66
CA ARG A 217 11.62 34.11 4.30
C ARG A 217 12.81 34.23 3.34
N GLN A 218 13.04 33.20 2.51
CA GLN A 218 14.06 33.26 1.46
C GLN A 218 13.81 34.41 0.47
N LYS A 219 12.51 34.66 0.15
CA LYS A 219 12.16 35.78 -0.72
C LYS A 219 12.35 37.14 -0.06
N ASP A 220 12.03 37.26 1.23
CA ASP A 220 12.27 38.53 1.94
C ASP A 220 13.78 38.85 2.00
N LEU A 221 14.63 37.83 2.15
CA LEU A 221 16.09 37.98 2.03
C LEU A 221 16.54 38.31 0.60
N LEU A 222 15.82 37.84 -0.43
CA LEU A 222 16.11 38.14 -1.83
C LEU A 222 15.50 39.46 -2.31
N LYS A 223 14.51 40.04 -1.62
CA LYS A 223 14.00 41.40 -1.87
C LYS A 223 15.05 42.47 -1.54
N ASP A 224 15.92 42.21 -0.56
CA ASP A 224 17.09 43.04 -0.27
C ASP A 224 18.16 42.94 -1.38
N GLN A 225 18.02 41.95 -2.33
CA GLN A 225 18.95 41.72 -3.46
C GLN A 225 18.31 41.79 -4.85
N LYS A 226 17.25 42.56 -5.07
CA LYS A 226 16.58 42.83 -6.38
C LYS A 226 15.54 41.82 -6.89
N ASN A 227 14.29 42.31 -6.88
CA ASN A 227 13.15 42.07 -7.78
C ASN A 227 13.14 40.82 -8.66
N LEU A 228 12.48 39.74 -8.19
CA LEU A 228 11.94 38.69 -9.05
C LEU A 228 10.57 38.19 -8.56
N PRO A 229 9.65 37.80 -9.45
CA PRO A 229 8.26 37.47 -9.07
C PRO A 229 8.12 36.13 -8.36
N LEU A 230 7.24 36.10 -7.36
CA LEU A 230 6.95 35.04 -6.38
C LEU A 230 6.55 33.67 -6.95
N ARG A 231 6.03 33.67 -8.17
CA ARG A 231 5.27 32.53 -8.70
C ARG A 231 6.12 31.39 -9.29
N SER A 232 7.36 31.69 -9.67
CA SER A 232 8.22 30.74 -10.38
C SER A 232 9.16 29.90 -9.49
N GLN A 233 9.13 30.14 -8.17
CA GLN A 233 10.07 29.50 -7.24
C GLN A 233 9.44 28.55 -6.22
N LEU A 234 8.11 28.45 -6.19
CA LEU A 234 7.43 27.48 -5.32
C LEU A 234 7.41 26.12 -6.02
N PRO A 235 7.63 25.03 -5.27
CA PRO A 235 7.39 23.67 -5.77
C PRO A 235 5.97 23.54 -6.36
N VAL A 236 5.81 22.77 -7.41
CA VAL A 236 4.52 22.59 -8.11
C VAL A 236 3.37 22.19 -7.16
N SER A 237 3.67 21.42 -6.12
CA SER A 237 2.73 21.05 -5.06
C SER A 237 2.18 22.23 -4.25
N LEU A 238 2.99 23.26 -4.01
CA LEU A 238 2.57 24.47 -3.30
C LEU A 238 1.83 25.47 -4.18
N GLN A 239 2.11 25.48 -5.49
CA GLN A 239 1.37 26.31 -6.44
C GLN A 239 -0.09 25.86 -6.58
N LEU A 240 -0.34 24.54 -6.54
CA LEU A 240 -1.68 23.96 -6.57
C LEU A 240 -2.50 24.28 -5.29
N THR A 241 -1.87 24.30 -4.13
CA THR A 241 -2.54 24.58 -2.84
C THR A 241 -2.94 26.04 -2.69
N MET A 242 -2.17 26.99 -3.28
CA MET A 242 -2.54 28.41 -3.29
C MET A 242 -3.67 28.74 -4.26
N GLN A 243 -3.87 27.96 -5.32
CA GLN A 243 -4.99 28.16 -6.27
C GLN A 243 -6.34 27.69 -5.70
N MET A 244 -6.37 26.82 -4.70
CA MET A 244 -7.62 26.33 -4.07
C MET A 244 -8.11 27.21 -2.90
N ARG A 245 -7.44 28.32 -2.57
CA ARG A 245 -7.81 29.23 -1.46
C ARG A 245 -8.22 30.64 -1.95
N LEU A 246 -8.53 30.81 -3.22
CA LEU A 246 -9.20 31.97 -3.81
C LEU A 246 -10.60 31.57 -4.28
#